data_7cc38fd40c7f439652fc3c1f206d9822
#
_entry.id   7cc38fd40c7f439652fc3c1f206d9822
#
_cell.length_a   1.000
_cell.length_b   1.000
_cell.length_c   1.000
_cell.angle_alpha   90.00
_cell.angle_beta   90.00
_cell.angle_gamma   90.00
#
_symmetry.space_group_name_H-M   'P 1'
#
loop_
_entity.id
_entity.type
_entity.pdbx_description
1 polymer ?
#
loop_
_entity_poly.entity_id
_entity_poly.type
_entity_poly.pdbx_seq_one_letter_code
_entity_poly.pdbx_strand_id
1 'polypeptide(L)'
;MTAYAKRHYGIDTFRLRDPQAVVEHFTATDTFQVAWNTFASNQPDLGELPGTCAHFVVDADGTIFQLVPLDIMCRHASGMNWTAFGIEMVGQSDQQVLDNPRQLNAALALTLWLMDRFGIELRNVIGHNENLTSPLRIEKVESFRCQTHGDWTHDDMEVFRAKLATLAKKYNVPVGPPAAPVDIGC
;
A
#
# COMPACT_ATOMS: atom_id res chain seq x y z
N MET A 1 -7.34 -7.06 -14.69
CA MET A 1 -6.64 -7.57 -13.48
C MET A 1 -6.28 -9.05 -13.55
N THR A 2 -7.17 -9.98 -13.94
CA THR A 2 -6.81 -11.42 -14.01
C THR A 2 -5.61 -11.72 -14.93
N ALA A 3 -5.59 -11.17 -16.14
CA ALA A 3 -4.45 -11.36 -17.06
C ALA A 3 -3.14 -10.78 -16.49
N TYR A 4 -3.20 -9.65 -15.82
CA TYR A 4 -2.07 -9.05 -15.10
C TYR A 4 -1.59 -9.98 -13.98
N ALA A 5 -2.48 -10.41 -13.08
CA ALA A 5 -2.13 -11.30 -11.96
C ALA A 5 -1.52 -12.63 -12.45
N LYS A 6 -2.01 -13.16 -13.58
CA LYS A 6 -1.45 -14.39 -14.17
C LYS A 6 -0.02 -14.18 -14.67
N ARG A 7 0.28 -13.06 -15.34
CA ARG A 7 1.64 -12.75 -15.83
C ARG A 7 2.61 -12.48 -14.66
N HIS A 8 2.24 -11.61 -13.74
CA HIS A 8 3.13 -11.12 -12.68
C HIS A 8 3.28 -12.10 -11.52
N TYR A 9 2.20 -12.78 -11.13
CA TYR A 9 2.17 -13.61 -9.90
C TYR A 9 1.96 -15.10 -10.19
N GLY A 10 1.49 -15.46 -11.39
CA GLY A 10 1.07 -16.82 -11.72
C GLY A 10 -0.30 -17.19 -11.14
N ILE A 11 -1.10 -16.20 -10.76
CA ILE A 11 -2.42 -16.36 -10.11
C ILE A 11 -3.52 -16.07 -11.14
N ASP A 12 -4.39 -17.06 -11.38
CA ASP A 12 -5.46 -16.96 -12.39
C ASP A 12 -6.78 -16.44 -11.79
N THR A 13 -6.70 -15.31 -11.09
CA THR A 13 -7.84 -14.60 -10.51
C THR A 13 -7.49 -13.12 -10.28
N PHE A 14 -8.52 -12.28 -10.20
CA PHE A 14 -8.41 -10.90 -9.74
C PHE A 14 -8.84 -10.72 -8.27
N ARG A 15 -9.17 -11.82 -7.59
CA ARG A 15 -9.62 -11.78 -6.19
C ARG A 15 -8.44 -11.69 -5.25
N LEU A 16 -8.48 -10.71 -4.36
CA LEU A 16 -7.60 -10.60 -3.20
C LEU A 16 -8.17 -11.49 -2.08
N ARG A 17 -7.65 -12.70 -1.95
CA ARG A 17 -8.23 -13.73 -1.06
C ARG A 17 -7.58 -13.81 0.31
N ASP A 18 -6.30 -13.47 0.39
CA ASP A 18 -5.49 -13.57 1.59
C ASP A 18 -4.56 -12.35 1.69
N PRO A 19 -5.11 -11.18 2.05
CA PRO A 19 -4.31 -9.98 2.21
C PRO A 19 -3.44 -10.08 3.46
N GLN A 20 -2.12 -9.96 3.28
CA GLN A 20 -1.11 -10.09 4.32
C GLN A 20 -0.30 -8.81 4.53
N ALA A 21 -0.51 -7.78 3.72
CA ALA A 21 0.22 -6.54 3.79
C ALA A 21 -0.65 -5.31 3.56
N VAL A 22 -0.18 -4.16 4.05
CA VAL A 22 -0.62 -2.83 3.65
C VAL A 22 0.59 -2.11 3.05
N VAL A 23 0.41 -1.48 1.90
CA VAL A 23 1.41 -0.61 1.28
C VAL A 23 0.90 0.83 1.35
N GLU A 24 1.67 1.67 1.99
CA GLU A 24 1.41 3.10 2.13
C GLU A 24 2.01 3.85 0.94
N HIS A 25 1.24 4.82 0.41
CA HIS A 25 1.59 5.67 -0.72
C HIS A 25 1.25 7.12 -0.42
N PHE A 26 1.82 8.06 -1.18
CA PHE A 26 1.26 9.39 -1.34
C PHE A 26 0.95 9.67 -2.81
N THR A 27 -0.11 10.43 -3.05
CA THR A 27 -0.70 10.60 -4.39
C THR A 27 0.14 11.46 -5.35
N ALA A 28 1.13 12.20 -4.87
CA ALA A 28 1.81 13.28 -5.59
C ALA A 28 0.82 14.30 -6.21
N THR A 29 -0.34 14.50 -5.54
CA THR A 29 -1.39 15.46 -5.94
C THR A 29 -1.87 16.25 -4.72
N ASP A 30 -2.53 17.39 -4.97
CA ASP A 30 -2.98 18.30 -3.91
C ASP A 30 -4.42 18.04 -3.45
N THR A 31 -5.18 17.19 -4.17
CA THR A 31 -6.58 16.94 -3.86
C THR A 31 -7.00 15.51 -4.17
N PHE A 32 -7.96 15.01 -3.41
CA PHE A 32 -8.63 13.73 -3.70
C PHE A 32 -9.16 13.66 -5.14
N GLN A 33 -9.77 14.73 -5.66
CA GLN A 33 -10.37 14.71 -7.00
C GLN A 33 -9.35 14.44 -8.10
N VAL A 34 -8.12 14.96 -7.98
CA VAL A 34 -7.05 14.69 -8.96
C VAL A 34 -6.60 13.23 -8.87
N ALA A 35 -6.38 12.70 -7.67
CA ALA A 35 -6.05 11.28 -7.46
C ALA A 35 -7.16 10.36 -8.01
N TRP A 36 -8.42 10.65 -7.70
CA TRP A 36 -9.57 9.93 -8.24
C TRP A 36 -9.58 9.92 -9.77
N ASN A 37 -9.40 11.07 -10.43
CA ASN A 37 -9.39 11.17 -11.88
C ASN A 37 -8.27 10.33 -12.50
N THR A 38 -7.10 10.27 -11.87
CA THR A 38 -5.97 9.43 -12.28
C THR A 38 -6.38 7.95 -12.28
N PHE A 39 -6.91 7.46 -11.16
CA PHE A 39 -7.31 6.05 -11.03
C PHE A 39 -8.51 5.70 -11.92
N ALA A 40 -9.52 6.56 -11.98
CA ALA A 40 -10.72 6.35 -12.79
C ALA A 40 -10.44 6.34 -14.30
N SER A 41 -9.38 6.98 -14.76
CA SER A 41 -9.01 7.04 -16.17
C SER A 41 -8.55 5.69 -16.73
N ASN A 42 -8.09 4.78 -15.87
CA ASN A 42 -7.57 3.45 -16.23
C ASN A 42 -6.56 3.51 -17.39
N GLN A 43 -5.69 4.52 -17.39
CA GLN A 43 -4.63 4.64 -18.40
C GLN A 43 -3.55 3.59 -18.18
N PRO A 44 -2.92 3.08 -19.24
CA PRO A 44 -1.78 2.19 -19.11
C PRO A 44 -0.67 2.85 -18.27
N ASP A 45 -0.11 2.11 -17.34
CA ASP A 45 1.06 2.49 -16.57
C ASP A 45 2.18 1.50 -16.84
N LEU A 46 3.40 1.99 -17.10
CA LEU A 46 4.54 1.18 -17.54
C LEU A 46 4.20 0.26 -18.73
N GLY A 47 3.35 0.73 -19.62
CA GLY A 47 2.91 -0.02 -20.82
C GLY A 47 1.87 -1.11 -20.57
N GLU A 48 1.33 -1.24 -19.36
CA GLU A 48 0.38 -2.31 -19.00
C GLU A 48 -0.96 -1.79 -18.47
N LEU A 49 -2.00 -2.61 -18.69
CA LEU A 49 -3.33 -2.49 -18.09
C LEU A 49 -3.57 -3.65 -17.08
N PRO A 50 -4.41 -3.43 -16.05
CA PRO A 50 -5.13 -2.19 -15.73
C PRO A 50 -4.18 -1.07 -15.32
N GLY A 51 -4.65 0.17 -15.39
CA GLY A 51 -3.96 1.32 -14.82
C GLY A 51 -3.78 1.21 -13.30
N THR A 52 -3.08 2.17 -12.72
CA THR A 52 -2.90 2.24 -11.26
C THR A 52 -4.23 2.46 -10.53
N CYS A 53 -4.30 2.00 -9.31
CA CYS A 53 -5.44 2.20 -8.41
C CYS A 53 -4.97 2.17 -6.95
N ALA A 54 -5.88 2.49 -6.02
CA ALA A 54 -5.71 2.28 -4.60
C ALA A 54 -6.98 1.68 -3.99
N HIS A 55 -6.87 0.93 -2.90
CA HIS A 55 -8.06 0.49 -2.16
C HIS A 55 -8.70 1.65 -1.41
N PHE A 56 -7.86 2.51 -0.85
CA PHE A 56 -8.29 3.69 -0.12
C PHE A 56 -7.49 4.92 -0.53
N VAL A 57 -8.14 6.08 -0.39
CA VAL A 57 -7.47 7.39 -0.39
C VAL A 57 -7.84 8.10 0.90
N VAL A 58 -6.84 8.63 1.59
CA VAL A 58 -7.01 9.49 2.77
C VAL A 58 -6.72 10.91 2.34
N ASP A 59 -7.74 11.78 2.39
CA ASP A 59 -7.59 13.19 2.02
C ASP A 59 -6.86 13.98 3.12
N ALA A 60 -6.39 15.16 2.79
CA ALA A 60 -5.64 16.02 3.70
C ALA A 60 -6.43 16.45 4.96
N ASP A 61 -7.76 16.45 4.89
CA ASP A 61 -8.63 16.72 6.04
C ASP A 61 -8.91 15.48 6.91
N GLY A 62 -8.39 14.30 6.52
CA GLY A 62 -8.59 13.02 7.18
C GLY A 62 -9.82 12.24 6.68
N THR A 63 -10.53 12.71 5.65
CA THR A 63 -11.61 11.94 5.04
C THR A 63 -11.06 10.70 4.34
N ILE A 64 -11.65 9.54 4.62
CA ILE A 64 -11.25 8.25 4.01
C ILE A 64 -12.24 7.89 2.91
N PHE A 65 -11.73 7.66 1.71
CA PHE A 65 -12.49 7.16 0.57
C PHE A 65 -12.08 5.73 0.25
N GLN A 66 -13.03 4.81 0.23
CA GLN A 66 -12.79 3.46 -0.30
C GLN A 66 -13.12 3.44 -1.79
N LEU A 67 -12.15 3.08 -2.64
CA LEU A 67 -12.28 3.08 -4.09
C LEU A 67 -12.51 1.68 -4.66
N VAL A 68 -11.91 0.65 -4.03
CA VAL A 68 -11.94 -0.73 -4.51
C VAL A 68 -12.45 -1.63 -3.38
N PRO A 69 -13.35 -2.61 -3.67
CA PRO A 69 -13.74 -3.63 -2.71
C PRO A 69 -12.53 -4.41 -2.19
N LEU A 70 -12.55 -4.80 -0.90
CA LEU A 70 -11.40 -5.42 -0.24
C LEU A 70 -11.09 -6.84 -0.74
N ASP A 71 -11.97 -7.45 -1.48
CA ASP A 71 -11.76 -8.78 -2.09
C ASP A 71 -11.29 -8.70 -3.55
N ILE A 72 -10.92 -7.49 -4.03
CA ILE A 72 -10.45 -7.24 -5.40
C ILE A 72 -9.00 -6.78 -5.37
N MET A 73 -8.13 -7.40 -6.18
CA MET A 73 -6.76 -6.93 -6.36
C MET A 73 -6.73 -5.55 -7.03
N CYS A 74 -5.89 -4.68 -6.51
CA CYS A 74 -5.65 -3.33 -7.00
C CYS A 74 -4.19 -3.19 -7.43
N ARG A 75 -3.92 -2.53 -8.54
CA ARG A 75 -2.55 -2.34 -9.04
C ARG A 75 -1.96 -1.05 -8.47
N HIS A 76 -1.18 -1.17 -7.38
CA HIS A 76 -0.54 -0.04 -6.69
C HIS A 76 0.94 -0.28 -6.38
N ALA A 77 1.39 -1.53 -6.22
CA ALA A 77 2.78 -1.88 -5.93
C ALA A 77 3.17 -3.16 -6.64
N SER A 78 4.12 -3.09 -7.58
CA SER A 78 4.62 -4.27 -8.31
C SER A 78 5.12 -5.33 -7.34
N GLY A 79 4.74 -6.58 -7.59
CA GLY A 79 5.10 -7.71 -6.73
C GLY A 79 4.24 -7.89 -5.48
N MET A 80 3.42 -6.91 -5.09
CA MET A 80 2.64 -6.93 -3.86
C MET A 80 1.11 -6.97 -4.08
N ASN A 81 0.60 -6.60 -5.24
CA ASN A 81 -0.84 -6.44 -5.48
C ASN A 81 -1.67 -7.71 -5.25
N TRP A 82 -1.05 -8.88 -5.23
CA TRP A 82 -1.73 -10.15 -5.01
C TRP A 82 -2.07 -10.42 -3.54
N THR A 83 -1.46 -9.66 -2.61
CA THR A 83 -1.54 -9.89 -1.15
C THR A 83 -1.64 -8.60 -0.33
N ALA A 84 -1.65 -7.42 -0.97
CA ALA A 84 -1.59 -6.14 -0.25
C ALA A 84 -2.80 -5.24 -0.52
N PHE A 85 -3.22 -4.50 0.51
CA PHE A 85 -4.02 -3.30 0.36
C PHE A 85 -3.12 -2.11 0.07
N GLY A 86 -3.53 -1.23 -0.86
CA GLY A 86 -2.88 0.06 -1.08
C GLY A 86 -3.68 1.18 -0.46
N ILE A 87 -3.01 2.04 0.31
CA ILE A 87 -3.57 3.27 0.88
C ILE A 87 -2.78 4.44 0.31
N GLU A 88 -3.47 5.34 -0.34
CA GLU A 88 -2.91 6.59 -0.86
C GLU A 88 -3.25 7.76 0.06
N MET A 89 -2.30 8.58 0.39
CA MET A 89 -2.50 9.80 1.17
C MET A 89 -2.32 11.02 0.27
N VAL A 90 -3.32 11.89 0.21
CA VAL A 90 -3.24 13.10 -0.62
C VAL A 90 -2.11 13.99 -0.11
N GLY A 91 -1.11 14.22 -0.95
CA GLY A 91 0.07 15.00 -0.62
C GLY A 91 1.21 14.81 -1.61
N GLN A 92 2.27 15.58 -1.42
CA GLN A 92 3.44 15.64 -2.30
C GLN A 92 4.68 14.95 -1.71
N SER A 93 4.64 14.54 -0.44
CA SER A 93 5.75 13.86 0.23
C SER A 93 5.31 13.19 1.53
N ASP A 94 6.11 12.22 1.99
CA ASP A 94 5.96 11.54 3.29
C ASP A 94 5.90 12.55 4.43
N GLN A 95 6.82 13.51 4.45
CA GLN A 95 6.90 14.54 5.48
C GLN A 95 5.63 15.39 5.54
N GLN A 96 5.04 15.75 4.40
CA GLN A 96 3.78 16.51 4.38
C GLN A 96 2.65 15.75 5.07
N VAL A 97 2.57 14.43 4.87
CA VAL A 97 1.59 13.57 5.53
C VAL A 97 1.89 13.41 7.02
N LEU A 98 3.17 13.17 7.37
CA LEU A 98 3.61 13.02 8.76
C LEU A 98 3.36 14.29 9.59
N ASP A 99 3.46 15.46 8.97
CA ASP A 99 3.23 16.77 9.61
C ASP A 99 1.74 17.17 9.65
N ASN A 100 0.85 16.41 9.00
CA ASN A 100 -0.59 16.65 9.01
C ASN A 100 -1.30 15.70 10.00
N PRO A 101 -1.56 16.11 11.25
CA PRO A 101 -2.10 15.23 12.27
C PRO A 101 -3.51 14.71 11.97
N ARG A 102 -4.32 15.41 11.17
CA ARG A 102 -5.66 14.93 10.79
C ARG A 102 -5.56 13.74 9.83
N GLN A 103 -4.79 13.91 8.78
CA GLN A 103 -4.57 12.88 7.76
C GLN A 103 -3.83 11.67 8.35
N LEU A 104 -2.73 11.93 9.06
CA LEU A 104 -1.92 10.88 9.70
C LEU A 104 -2.74 10.03 10.68
N ASN A 105 -3.56 10.66 11.54
CA ASN A 105 -4.40 9.91 12.47
C ASN A 105 -5.47 9.07 11.75
N ALA A 106 -6.02 9.57 10.64
CA ALA A 106 -6.98 8.81 9.82
C ALA A 106 -6.29 7.62 9.13
N ALA A 107 -5.10 7.82 8.55
CA ALA A 107 -4.31 6.75 7.94
C ALA A 107 -3.93 5.68 8.98
N LEU A 108 -3.39 6.06 10.13
CA LEU A 108 -3.07 5.14 11.23
C LEU A 108 -4.28 4.34 11.71
N ALA A 109 -5.46 4.98 11.83
CA ALA A 109 -6.69 4.31 12.25
C ALA A 109 -7.18 3.30 11.19
N LEU A 110 -7.11 3.67 9.91
CA LEU A 110 -7.47 2.79 8.80
C LEU A 110 -6.52 1.58 8.72
N THR A 111 -5.21 1.82 8.79
CA THR A 111 -4.21 0.75 8.77
C THR A 111 -4.37 -0.19 9.96
N LEU A 112 -4.60 0.36 11.16
CA LEU A 112 -4.87 -0.47 12.34
C LEU A 112 -6.13 -1.33 12.16
N TRP A 113 -7.19 -0.77 11.59
CA TRP A 113 -8.41 -1.51 11.31
C TRP A 113 -8.17 -2.66 10.31
N LEU A 114 -7.36 -2.44 9.27
CA LEU A 114 -6.97 -3.50 8.34
C LEU A 114 -6.12 -4.58 9.04
N MET A 115 -5.17 -4.18 9.89
CA MET A 115 -4.37 -5.11 10.68
C MET A 115 -5.26 -6.02 11.55
N ASP A 116 -6.17 -5.43 12.31
CA ASP A 116 -7.08 -6.18 13.19
C ASP A 116 -8.04 -7.08 12.40
N ARG A 117 -8.62 -6.56 11.32
CA ARG A 117 -9.64 -7.24 10.51
C ARG A 117 -9.09 -8.44 9.74
N PHE A 118 -7.83 -8.37 9.27
CA PHE A 118 -7.21 -9.37 8.39
C PHE A 118 -6.02 -10.09 9.01
N GLY A 119 -5.65 -9.76 10.25
CA GLY A 119 -4.50 -10.36 10.93
C GLY A 119 -3.17 -9.93 10.33
N ILE A 120 -3.09 -8.73 9.74
CA ILE A 120 -1.88 -8.22 9.13
C ILE A 120 -0.90 -7.80 10.21
N GLU A 121 0.32 -8.33 10.18
CA GLU A 121 1.37 -7.99 11.13
C GLU A 121 2.00 -6.63 10.82
N LEU A 122 2.46 -5.91 11.84
CA LEU A 122 3.07 -4.59 11.70
C LEU A 122 4.26 -4.57 10.73
N ARG A 123 5.05 -5.65 10.69
CA ARG A 123 6.19 -5.79 9.77
C ARG A 123 5.80 -5.82 8.29
N ASN A 124 4.52 -6.09 8.00
CA ASN A 124 3.94 -6.11 6.66
C ASN A 124 3.17 -4.81 6.34
N VAL A 125 3.23 -3.81 7.22
CA VAL A 125 2.84 -2.43 6.91
C VAL A 125 4.09 -1.73 6.40
N ILE A 126 4.18 -1.57 5.09
CA ILE A 126 5.37 -1.11 4.39
C ILE A 126 5.08 0.12 3.53
N GLY A 127 6.10 0.92 3.27
CA GLY A 127 6.07 1.95 2.25
C GLY A 127 6.27 1.37 0.85
N HIS A 128 5.86 2.07 -0.19
CA HIS A 128 6.09 1.62 -1.56
C HIS A 128 7.60 1.47 -1.84
N ASN A 129 8.43 2.34 -1.27
CA ASN A 129 9.89 2.24 -1.37
C ASN A 129 10.46 0.95 -0.79
N GLU A 130 9.77 0.34 0.18
CA GLU A 130 10.21 -0.90 0.85
C GLU A 130 9.72 -2.19 0.16
N ASN A 131 8.93 -2.11 -0.93
CA ASN A 131 8.31 -3.28 -1.55
C ASN A 131 9.32 -4.32 -2.05
N LEU A 132 10.53 -3.87 -2.42
CA LEU A 132 11.60 -4.76 -2.91
C LEU A 132 12.18 -5.68 -1.83
N THR A 133 12.14 -5.28 -0.57
CA THR A 133 12.67 -6.07 0.55
C THR A 133 11.60 -6.91 1.27
N SER A 134 10.34 -6.85 0.83
CA SER A 134 9.27 -7.62 1.42
C SER A 134 9.40 -9.12 1.12
N PRO A 135 9.35 -10.00 2.13
CA PRO A 135 9.35 -11.46 1.91
C PRO A 135 8.07 -11.96 1.22
N LEU A 136 7.03 -11.13 1.13
CA LEU A 136 5.77 -11.43 0.42
C LEU A 136 5.83 -11.10 -1.07
N ARG A 137 6.93 -10.49 -1.55
CA ARG A 137 7.04 -10.08 -2.93
C ARG A 137 7.08 -11.28 -3.88
N ILE A 138 6.22 -11.25 -4.89
CA ILE A 138 6.24 -12.17 -6.04
C ILE A 138 6.19 -11.34 -7.31
N GLU A 139 7.21 -11.42 -8.16
CA GLU A 139 7.24 -10.77 -9.47
C GLU A 139 7.93 -11.69 -10.49
N LYS A 140 7.19 -12.11 -11.50
CA LYS A 140 7.66 -13.04 -12.55
C LYS A 140 8.08 -12.34 -13.83
N VAL A 141 7.65 -11.09 -14.01
CA VAL A 141 8.01 -10.30 -15.21
C VAL A 141 9.34 -9.61 -14.94
N GLU A 142 10.37 -9.97 -15.68
CA GLU A 142 11.75 -9.52 -15.47
C GLU A 142 11.89 -7.99 -15.45
N SER A 143 11.21 -7.29 -16.37
CA SER A 143 11.25 -5.82 -16.42
C SER A 143 10.60 -5.12 -15.21
N PHE A 144 9.83 -5.84 -14.40
CA PHE A 144 9.20 -5.33 -13.18
C PHE A 144 9.89 -5.80 -11.90
N ARG A 145 10.91 -6.66 -12.03
CA ARG A 145 11.56 -7.29 -10.88
C ARG A 145 12.10 -6.27 -9.88
N CYS A 146 12.73 -5.21 -10.35
CA CYS A 146 13.29 -4.13 -9.53
C CYS A 146 12.46 -2.85 -9.56
N GLN A 147 11.19 -2.93 -9.95
CA GLN A 147 10.33 -1.77 -9.99
C GLN A 147 9.86 -1.40 -8.57
N THR A 148 10.10 -0.15 -8.20
CA THR A 148 9.63 0.49 -6.98
C THR A 148 9.44 1.98 -7.20
N HIS A 149 8.95 2.68 -6.19
CA HIS A 149 8.80 4.15 -6.17
C HIS A 149 9.50 4.73 -4.94
N GLY A 150 9.67 6.06 -4.94
CA GLY A 150 10.34 6.75 -3.86
C GLY A 150 9.45 7.10 -2.66
N ASP A 151 8.16 6.83 -2.75
CA ASP A 151 7.18 7.17 -1.73
C ASP A 151 7.27 6.24 -0.51
N TRP A 152 7.17 6.85 0.66
CA TRP A 152 7.30 6.23 1.96
C TRP A 152 8.63 5.49 2.14
N THR A 153 9.67 6.28 2.34
CA THR A 153 11.02 5.77 2.61
C THR A 153 11.06 4.92 3.88
N HIS A 154 12.10 4.12 4.03
CA HIS A 154 12.27 3.29 5.22
C HIS A 154 12.24 4.12 6.53
N ASP A 155 12.96 5.25 6.55
CA ASP A 155 13.04 6.10 7.74
C ASP A 155 11.68 6.71 8.11
N ASP A 156 10.91 7.16 7.13
CA ASP A 156 9.57 7.71 7.34
C ASP A 156 8.57 6.61 7.76
N MET A 157 8.71 5.41 7.21
CA MET A 157 7.93 4.25 7.64
C MET A 157 8.25 3.80 9.06
N GLU A 158 9.49 3.93 9.54
CA GLU A 158 9.81 3.68 10.96
C GLU A 158 9.05 4.64 11.88
N VAL A 159 8.92 5.92 11.50
CA VAL A 159 8.10 6.90 12.23
C VAL A 159 6.63 6.50 12.21
N PHE A 160 6.09 6.13 11.04
CA PHE A 160 4.70 5.68 10.89
C PHE A 160 4.43 4.42 11.72
N ARG A 161 5.27 3.37 11.59
CA ARG A 161 5.14 2.10 12.32
C ARG A 161 5.25 2.28 13.84
N ALA A 162 6.11 3.18 14.34
CA ALA A 162 6.22 3.46 15.78
C ALA A 162 4.92 4.07 16.34
N LYS A 163 4.28 4.98 15.59
CA LYS A 163 2.97 5.54 15.95
C LYS A 163 1.87 4.46 15.88
N LEU A 164 1.88 3.65 14.84
CA LEU A 164 0.94 2.55 14.64
C LEU A 164 1.05 1.48 15.75
N ALA A 165 2.28 1.11 16.16
CA ALA A 165 2.52 0.20 17.28
C ALA A 165 1.95 0.75 18.61
N THR A 166 2.10 2.05 18.83
CA THR A 166 1.53 2.71 20.00
C THR A 166 0.00 2.63 19.99
N LEU A 167 -0.60 2.85 18.83
CA LEU A 167 -2.04 2.77 18.64
C LEU A 167 -2.52 1.30 18.78
N ALA A 168 -1.81 0.34 18.19
CA ALA A 168 -2.10 -1.09 18.28
C ALA A 168 -2.10 -1.57 19.75
N LYS A 169 -1.12 -1.15 20.53
CA LYS A 169 -1.07 -1.44 21.97
C LYS A 169 -2.29 -0.89 22.70
N LYS A 170 -2.71 0.32 22.39
CA LYS A 170 -3.89 0.98 23.00
C LYS A 170 -5.18 0.18 22.76
N TYR A 171 -5.32 -0.41 21.57
CA TYR A 171 -6.51 -1.14 21.15
C TYR A 171 -6.37 -2.67 21.22
N ASN A 172 -5.27 -3.17 21.78
CA ASN A 172 -4.94 -4.60 21.92
C ASN A 172 -4.90 -5.37 20.59
N VAL A 173 -4.46 -4.70 19.50
CA VAL A 173 -4.23 -5.34 18.20
C VAL A 173 -2.82 -5.97 18.20
N PRO A 174 -2.67 -7.24 17.85
CA PRO A 174 -1.35 -7.89 17.78
C PRO A 174 -0.46 -7.26 16.69
N VAL A 175 0.82 -7.05 17.00
CA VAL A 175 1.79 -6.47 16.06
C VAL A 175 2.68 -7.52 15.37
N GLY A 176 2.72 -8.75 15.89
CA GLY A 176 3.57 -9.81 15.35
C GLY A 176 5.07 -9.62 15.65
N PRO A 177 5.94 -10.48 15.07
CA PRO A 177 7.38 -10.38 15.20
C PRO A 177 7.97 -9.22 14.38
N PRO A 178 9.25 -8.84 14.64
CA PRO A 178 9.94 -7.81 13.85
C PRO A 178 10.09 -8.21 12.38
N ALA A 179 10.35 -7.22 11.53
CA ALA A 179 10.61 -7.42 10.12
C ALA A 179 11.85 -8.30 9.88
N ALA A 180 11.79 -9.11 8.83
CA ALA A 180 12.92 -9.89 8.33
C ALA A 180 13.04 -9.60 6.82
N PRO A 181 13.61 -8.45 6.43
CA PRO A 181 13.73 -8.08 5.03
C PRO A 181 14.60 -9.09 4.26
N VAL A 182 14.27 -9.28 3.00
CA VAL A 182 15.04 -10.14 2.10
C VAL A 182 15.77 -9.28 1.06
N ASP A 183 16.96 -9.74 0.65
CA ASP A 183 17.67 -9.16 -0.46
C ASP A 183 17.25 -9.90 -1.74
N ILE A 184 16.72 -9.16 -2.71
CA ILE A 184 16.32 -9.70 -4.03
C ILE A 184 17.33 -9.38 -5.14
N GLY A 185 18.43 -8.75 -4.79
CA GLY A 185 19.51 -8.40 -5.74
C GLY A 185 19.11 -7.24 -6.68
N CYS A 186 18.35 -6.29 -6.19
CA CYS A 186 18.05 -5.01 -6.84
C CYS A 186 18.86 -3.87 -6.21
#